data_25ac85e188d5f9f1ca7438480d175097
#
_entry.id   25ac85e188d5f9f1ca7438480d175097
#
_cell.length_a   1.000
_cell.length_b   1.000
_cell.length_c   1.000
_cell.angle_alpha   90.00
_cell.angle_beta   90.00
_cell.angle_gamma   90.00
#
_symmetry.space_group_name_H-M   'P 1'
#
loop_
_entity.id
_entity.type
_entity.pdbx_description
1 polymer ?
#
loop_
_entity_poly.entity_id
_entity_poly.type
_entity_poly.pdbx_seq_one_letter_code
_entity_poly.pdbx_strand_id
1 'polypeptide(L)'
;TVIMAHLLTRDEKMTPGRVAGILVGFAGVAVMLGAEIRAGSGITLAAQCALLGATICYAVAVVFGRRFLSLGVSPMMTATGQVTMASLILLPAWLLIDRPWSLPIPGPAAIMAVLAIASLSTAFAYALYFRVLSTAGATNASLVTMLIPPGAIIMGILVLDETVLPRFG
;
A
#
# COMPACT_ATOMS: atom_id res chain seq x y z
N THR A 1 -8.78 5.92 -3.93
CA THR A 1 -9.38 4.75 -4.63
C THR A 1 -10.87 4.97 -4.89
N VAL A 2 -11.70 5.32 -3.87
CA VAL A 2 -13.18 5.43 -4.00
C VAL A 2 -13.59 6.44 -5.07
N ILE A 3 -12.96 7.63 -5.11
CA ILE A 3 -13.22 8.65 -6.14
C ILE A 3 -12.85 8.12 -7.53
N MET A 4 -11.68 7.49 -7.66
CA MET A 4 -11.24 6.91 -8.93
C MET A 4 -12.13 5.75 -9.38
N ALA A 5 -12.57 4.91 -8.44
CA ALA A 5 -13.53 3.85 -8.73
C ALA A 5 -14.86 4.42 -9.25
N HIS A 6 -15.38 5.47 -8.61
CA HIS A 6 -16.60 6.14 -9.06
C HIS A 6 -16.49 6.72 -10.48
N LEU A 7 -15.34 7.32 -10.83
CA LEU A 7 -15.12 7.94 -12.14
C LEU A 7 -14.83 6.94 -13.25
N LEU A 8 -14.16 5.84 -12.93
CA LEU A 8 -13.61 4.88 -13.91
C LEU A 8 -14.40 3.56 -13.98
N THR A 9 -15.29 3.28 -13.02
CA THR A 9 -16.12 2.08 -13.01
C THR A 9 -17.61 2.43 -12.98
N ARG A 10 -18.44 1.65 -13.68
CA ARG A 10 -19.89 1.89 -13.76
C ARG A 10 -20.66 1.34 -12.57
N ASP A 11 -20.09 0.40 -11.87
CA ASP A 11 -20.73 -0.39 -10.80
C ASP A 11 -20.36 0.07 -9.38
N GLU A 12 -19.30 0.86 -9.21
CA GLU A 12 -18.89 1.42 -7.91
C GLU A 12 -19.26 2.90 -7.78
N LYS A 13 -20.55 3.17 -7.58
CA LYS A 13 -21.01 4.54 -7.38
C LYS A 13 -20.84 5.01 -5.93
N MET A 14 -20.65 6.32 -5.77
CA MET A 14 -20.59 6.96 -4.46
C MET A 14 -21.94 6.83 -3.74
N THR A 15 -21.91 6.26 -2.53
CA THR A 15 -23.03 6.22 -1.62
C THR A 15 -22.76 7.16 -0.43
N PRO A 16 -23.80 7.66 0.29
CA PRO A 16 -23.59 8.52 1.46
C PRO A 16 -22.66 7.92 2.51
N GLY A 17 -22.73 6.61 2.74
CA GLY A 17 -21.83 5.91 3.66
C GLY A 17 -20.37 5.91 3.20
N ARG A 18 -20.11 5.77 1.89
CA ARG A 18 -18.76 5.87 1.34
C ARG A 18 -18.19 7.28 1.45
N VAL A 19 -19.01 8.29 1.24
CA VAL A 19 -18.62 9.71 1.43
C VAL A 19 -18.27 9.98 2.90
N ALA A 20 -19.10 9.54 3.82
CA ALA A 20 -18.83 9.66 5.26
C ALA A 20 -17.53 8.96 5.65
N GLY A 21 -17.28 7.74 5.16
CA GLY A 21 -16.03 7.01 5.38
C GLY A 21 -14.79 7.75 4.86
N ILE A 22 -14.88 8.36 3.68
CA ILE A 22 -13.82 9.20 3.12
C ILE A 22 -13.52 10.39 4.03
N LEU A 23 -14.56 11.11 4.47
CA LEU A 23 -14.40 12.28 5.33
C LEU A 23 -13.76 11.91 6.68
N VAL A 24 -14.20 10.83 7.30
CA VAL A 24 -13.62 10.30 8.55
C VAL A 24 -12.17 9.89 8.34
N GLY A 25 -11.86 9.21 7.22
CA GLY A 25 -10.48 8.82 6.88
C GLY A 25 -9.58 10.03 6.68
N PHE A 26 -10.03 11.07 5.97
CA PHE A 26 -9.28 12.33 5.81
C PHE A 26 -9.09 13.05 7.14
N ALA A 27 -10.09 13.09 7.99
CA ALA A 27 -9.97 13.67 9.33
C ALA A 27 -8.93 12.92 10.17
N GLY A 28 -8.91 11.59 10.14
CA GLY A 28 -7.90 10.78 10.82
C GLY A 28 -6.48 11.07 10.33
N VAL A 29 -6.28 11.15 9.02
CA VAL A 29 -4.97 11.50 8.43
C VAL A 29 -4.56 12.94 8.81
N ALA A 30 -5.50 13.89 8.80
CA ALA A 30 -5.23 15.28 9.19
C ALA A 30 -4.81 15.39 10.67
N VAL A 31 -5.41 14.60 11.55
CA VAL A 31 -5.02 14.53 12.97
C VAL A 31 -3.61 13.96 13.12
N MET A 32 -3.28 12.88 12.43
CA MET A 32 -1.95 12.27 12.43
C MET A 32 -0.87 13.26 11.92
N LEU A 33 -1.10 13.87 10.75
CA LEU A 33 -0.17 14.84 10.18
C LEU A 33 -0.01 16.09 11.05
N GLY A 34 -1.10 16.56 11.66
CA GLY A 34 -1.07 17.69 12.57
C GLY A 34 -0.23 17.44 13.83
N ALA A 35 -0.21 16.22 14.33
CA ALA A 35 0.64 15.80 15.43
C ALA A 35 2.12 15.78 15.02
N GLU A 36 2.45 15.25 13.84
CA GLU A 36 3.82 15.22 13.32
C GLU A 36 4.39 16.61 13.01
N ILE A 37 3.57 17.50 12.44
CA ILE A 37 3.97 18.89 12.18
C ILE A 37 4.30 19.62 13.49
N ARG A 38 3.50 19.40 14.54
CA ARG A 38 3.76 19.98 15.87
C ARG A 38 5.00 19.40 16.54
N ALA A 39 5.31 18.13 16.28
CA ALA A 39 6.50 17.46 16.79
C ALA A 39 7.81 17.91 16.11
N GLY A 40 7.74 18.80 15.10
CA GLY A 40 8.93 19.28 14.40
C GLY A 40 9.60 18.23 13.53
N SER A 41 8.91 17.15 13.20
CA SER A 41 9.42 16.16 12.24
C SER A 41 9.53 16.86 10.89
N GLY A 42 10.78 17.12 10.44
CA GLY A 42 11.08 17.89 9.23
C GLY A 42 10.67 17.23 7.92
N ILE A 43 9.42 16.73 7.84
CA ILE A 43 8.84 16.22 6.61
C ILE A 43 8.71 17.37 5.64
N THR A 44 9.55 17.38 4.62
CA THR A 44 9.55 18.43 3.60
C THR A 44 8.26 18.40 2.78
N LEU A 45 7.82 19.56 2.28
CA LEU A 45 6.67 19.66 1.37
C LEU A 45 6.83 18.72 0.17
N ALA A 46 8.04 18.53 -0.32
CA ALA A 46 8.35 17.59 -1.42
C ALA A 46 8.00 16.14 -1.05
N ALA A 47 8.31 15.69 0.17
CA ALA A 47 7.95 14.35 0.63
C ALA A 47 6.44 14.18 0.74
N GLN A 48 5.71 15.19 1.20
CA GLN A 48 4.24 15.16 1.26
C GLN A 48 3.62 15.09 -0.13
N CYS A 49 4.12 15.88 -1.09
CA CYS A 49 3.67 15.81 -2.48
C CYS A 49 3.98 14.45 -3.13
N ALA A 50 5.14 13.87 -2.85
CA ALA A 50 5.50 12.53 -3.34
C ALA A 50 4.55 11.45 -2.77
N LEU A 51 4.18 11.54 -1.49
CA LEU A 51 3.24 10.63 -0.86
C LEU A 51 1.83 10.74 -1.48
N LEU A 52 1.36 11.96 -1.72
CA LEU A 52 0.09 12.19 -2.42
C LEU A 52 0.12 11.63 -3.84
N GLY A 53 1.20 11.84 -4.59
CA GLY A 53 1.41 11.25 -5.90
C GLY A 53 1.35 9.71 -5.86
N ALA A 54 2.04 9.10 -4.91
CA ALA A 54 2.03 7.65 -4.71
C ALA A 54 0.61 7.10 -4.43
N THR A 55 -0.19 7.80 -3.59
CA THR A 55 -1.56 7.38 -3.30
C THR A 55 -2.47 7.47 -4.52
N ILE A 56 -2.27 8.45 -5.40
CA ILE A 56 -3.00 8.56 -6.67
C ILE A 56 -2.61 7.42 -7.61
N CYS A 57 -1.32 7.15 -7.78
CA CYS A 57 -0.83 6.02 -8.59
C CYS A 57 -1.38 4.68 -8.07
N TYR A 58 -1.39 4.49 -6.75
CA TYR A 58 -1.98 3.31 -6.14
C TYR A 58 -3.48 3.17 -6.44
N ALA A 59 -4.24 4.26 -6.32
CA ALA A 59 -5.67 4.26 -6.63
C ALA A 59 -5.94 3.90 -8.10
N VAL A 60 -5.15 4.42 -9.02
CA VAL A 60 -5.23 4.07 -10.45
C VAL A 60 -4.90 2.60 -10.65
N ALA A 61 -3.82 2.08 -10.04
CA ALA A 61 -3.41 0.69 -10.16
C ALA A 61 -4.50 -0.28 -9.68
N VAL A 62 -5.20 0.03 -8.57
CA VAL A 62 -6.32 -0.78 -8.06
C VAL A 62 -7.46 -0.86 -9.07
N VAL A 63 -7.86 0.27 -9.66
CA VAL A 63 -8.94 0.33 -10.64
C VAL A 63 -8.55 -0.41 -11.94
N PHE A 64 -7.31 -0.24 -12.40
CA PHE A 64 -6.78 -0.98 -13.55
C PHE A 64 -6.71 -2.49 -13.29
N GLY A 65 -6.24 -2.89 -12.10
CA GLY A 65 -6.21 -4.30 -11.69
C GLY A 65 -7.59 -4.95 -11.79
N ARG A 66 -8.64 -4.24 -11.36
CA ARG A 66 -10.02 -4.72 -11.50
C ARG A 66 -10.45 -4.88 -12.96
N ARG A 67 -10.01 -3.98 -13.84
CA ARG A 67 -10.32 -4.08 -15.27
C ARG A 67 -9.76 -5.37 -15.88
N PHE A 68 -8.56 -5.79 -15.52
CA PHE A 68 -8.01 -7.08 -15.97
C PHE A 68 -8.85 -8.26 -15.48
N LEU A 69 -9.30 -8.20 -14.22
CA LEU A 69 -10.18 -9.24 -13.66
C LEU A 69 -11.53 -9.29 -14.39
N SER A 70 -12.11 -8.16 -14.78
CA SER A 70 -13.35 -8.11 -15.56
C SER A 70 -13.19 -8.64 -17.00
N LEU A 71 -11.98 -8.65 -17.54
CA LEU A 71 -11.63 -9.27 -18.81
C LEU A 71 -11.39 -10.79 -18.72
N GLY A 72 -11.61 -11.38 -17.54
CA GLY A 72 -11.44 -12.82 -17.32
C GLY A 72 -10.01 -13.25 -16.97
N VAL A 73 -9.09 -12.30 -16.77
CA VAL A 73 -7.73 -12.62 -16.31
C VAL A 73 -7.80 -13.06 -14.85
N SER A 74 -7.15 -14.19 -14.53
CA SER A 74 -7.18 -14.70 -13.15
C SER A 74 -6.49 -13.73 -12.16
N PRO A 75 -6.94 -13.67 -10.88
CA PRO A 75 -6.32 -12.87 -9.85
C PRO A 75 -4.80 -13.12 -9.72
N MET A 76 -4.40 -14.38 -9.80
CA MET A 76 -2.99 -14.77 -9.70
C MET A 76 -2.16 -14.24 -10.88
N MET A 77 -2.72 -14.31 -12.09
CA MET A 77 -2.07 -13.82 -13.30
C MET A 77 -1.92 -12.30 -13.28
N THR A 78 -2.93 -11.60 -12.78
CA THR A 78 -2.90 -10.14 -12.60
C THR A 78 -1.85 -9.74 -11.56
N ALA A 79 -1.79 -10.44 -10.42
CA ALA A 79 -0.78 -10.22 -9.38
C ALA A 79 0.65 -10.43 -9.91
N THR A 80 0.88 -11.59 -10.53
CA THR A 80 2.20 -11.94 -11.09
C THR A 80 2.64 -10.94 -12.16
N GLY A 81 1.76 -10.60 -13.08
CA GLY A 81 2.02 -9.62 -14.12
C GLY A 81 2.39 -8.25 -13.56
N GLN A 82 1.64 -7.78 -12.56
CA GLN A 82 1.89 -6.48 -11.93
C GLN A 82 3.26 -6.44 -11.23
N VAL A 83 3.59 -7.46 -10.43
CA VAL A 83 4.88 -7.53 -9.72
C VAL A 83 6.05 -7.65 -10.71
N THR A 84 5.90 -8.50 -11.72
CA THR A 84 6.95 -8.68 -12.75
C THR A 84 7.20 -7.39 -13.51
N MET A 85 6.16 -6.71 -13.99
CA MET A 85 6.31 -5.44 -14.72
C MET A 85 6.87 -4.33 -13.84
N ALA A 86 6.45 -4.24 -12.59
CA ALA A 86 7.03 -3.29 -11.63
C ALA A 86 8.52 -3.55 -11.41
N SER A 87 8.92 -4.81 -11.25
CA SER A 87 10.33 -5.21 -11.10
C SER A 87 11.15 -4.84 -12.34
N LEU A 88 10.63 -5.11 -13.54
CA LEU A 88 11.31 -4.76 -14.80
C LEU A 88 11.49 -3.26 -14.99
N ILE A 89 10.48 -2.45 -14.61
CA ILE A 89 10.53 -0.99 -14.70
C ILE A 89 11.50 -0.41 -13.67
N LEU A 90 11.55 -0.97 -12.46
CA LEU A 90 12.43 -0.49 -11.39
C LEU A 90 13.88 -0.99 -11.54
N LEU A 91 14.10 -2.09 -12.27
CA LEU A 91 15.42 -2.67 -12.46
C LEU A 91 16.48 -1.67 -12.96
N PRO A 92 16.24 -0.86 -14.02
CA PRO A 92 17.21 0.12 -14.48
C PRO A 92 17.51 1.19 -13.42
N ALA A 93 16.51 1.67 -12.70
CA ALA A 93 16.69 2.66 -11.63
C ALA A 93 17.55 2.07 -10.51
N TRP A 94 17.28 0.85 -10.06
CA TRP A 94 18.05 0.15 -9.06
C TRP A 94 19.51 -0.06 -9.49
N LEU A 95 19.75 -0.49 -10.74
CA LEU A 95 21.11 -0.67 -11.26
C LEU A 95 21.90 0.63 -11.37
N LEU A 96 21.26 1.71 -11.83
CA LEU A 96 21.94 2.98 -12.11
C LEU A 96 22.12 3.86 -10.86
N ILE A 97 21.14 3.86 -9.95
CA ILE A 97 21.13 4.72 -8.78
C ILE A 97 21.81 4.04 -7.59
N ASP A 98 21.34 2.83 -7.24
CA ASP A 98 21.82 2.14 -6.04
C ASP A 98 23.13 1.38 -6.25
N ARG A 99 23.51 1.09 -7.51
CA ARG A 99 24.77 0.42 -7.88
C ARG A 99 25.06 -0.80 -6.99
N PRO A 100 24.21 -1.85 -7.01
CA PRO A 100 24.28 -2.96 -6.07
C PRO A 100 25.62 -3.68 -6.04
N TRP A 101 26.41 -3.61 -7.10
CA TRP A 101 27.79 -4.16 -7.16
C TRP A 101 28.79 -3.43 -6.28
N SER A 102 28.50 -2.20 -5.84
CA SER A 102 29.34 -1.43 -4.93
C SER A 102 29.04 -1.69 -3.46
N LEU A 103 27.95 -2.41 -3.16
CA LEU A 103 27.49 -2.71 -1.80
C LEU A 103 28.11 -4.03 -1.30
N PRO A 104 28.36 -4.16 0.00
CA PRO A 104 28.78 -5.42 0.57
C PRO A 104 27.70 -6.49 0.40
N ILE A 105 28.10 -7.74 0.19
CA ILE A 105 27.17 -8.86 0.06
C ILE A 105 26.39 -9.00 1.36
N PRO A 106 25.05 -9.00 1.31
CA PRO A 106 24.22 -9.11 2.50
C PRO A 106 24.41 -10.47 3.20
N GLY A 107 24.39 -10.46 4.52
CA GLY A 107 24.50 -11.69 5.31
C GLY A 107 23.30 -12.63 5.11
N PRO A 108 23.43 -13.91 5.47
CA PRO A 108 22.36 -14.92 5.28
C PRO A 108 21.03 -14.53 5.93
N ALA A 109 21.06 -13.88 7.09
CA ALA A 109 19.87 -13.42 7.79
C ALA A 109 19.10 -12.37 6.97
N ALA A 110 19.80 -11.43 6.31
CA ALA A 110 19.17 -10.44 5.46
C ALA A 110 18.54 -11.08 4.21
N ILE A 111 19.22 -12.05 3.61
CA ILE A 111 18.69 -12.80 2.47
C ILE A 111 17.43 -13.57 2.86
N MET A 112 17.44 -14.26 3.99
CA MET A 112 16.27 -14.99 4.49
C MET A 112 15.09 -14.05 4.82
N ALA A 113 15.36 -12.87 5.39
CA ALA A 113 14.34 -11.87 5.66
C ALA A 113 13.71 -11.37 4.35
N VAL A 114 14.50 -11.06 3.33
CA VAL A 114 13.99 -10.64 2.01
C VAL A 114 13.16 -11.74 1.36
N LEU A 115 13.59 -12.99 1.41
CA LEU A 115 12.83 -14.14 0.87
C LEU A 115 11.51 -14.33 1.62
N ALA A 116 11.50 -14.18 2.95
CA ALA A 116 10.28 -14.26 3.74
C ALA A 116 9.30 -13.12 3.40
N ILE A 117 9.78 -11.89 3.26
CA ILE A 117 8.95 -10.75 2.85
C ILE A 117 8.43 -10.95 1.43
N ALA A 118 9.26 -11.38 0.50
CA ALA A 118 8.86 -11.62 -0.89
C ALA A 118 7.79 -12.71 -1.01
N SER A 119 7.92 -13.81 -0.26
CA SER A 119 6.98 -14.93 -0.33
C SER A 119 5.70 -14.69 0.46
N LEU A 120 5.80 -14.33 1.75
CA LEU A 120 4.62 -14.16 2.61
C LEU A 120 3.95 -12.79 2.43
N SER A 121 4.71 -11.71 2.55
CA SER A 121 4.14 -10.35 2.55
C SER A 121 3.82 -9.84 1.14
N THR A 122 4.45 -10.37 0.11
CA THR A 122 4.18 -9.94 -1.26
C THR A 122 3.39 -11.00 -2.04
N ALA A 123 3.96 -12.16 -2.33
CA ALA A 123 3.31 -13.12 -3.21
C ALA A 123 1.96 -13.63 -2.64
N PHE A 124 1.94 -14.04 -1.38
CA PHE A 124 0.72 -14.55 -0.74
C PHE A 124 -0.31 -13.43 -0.51
N ALA A 125 0.13 -12.27 -0.02
CA ALA A 125 -0.75 -11.13 0.21
C ALA A 125 -1.38 -10.60 -1.09
N TYR A 126 -0.62 -10.53 -2.19
CA TYR A 126 -1.16 -10.13 -3.49
C TYR A 126 -2.19 -11.12 -4.04
N ALA A 127 -1.94 -12.42 -3.88
CA ALA A 127 -2.92 -13.45 -4.28
C ALA A 127 -4.25 -13.26 -3.54
N LEU A 128 -4.22 -13.03 -2.23
CA LEU A 128 -5.41 -12.74 -1.43
C LEU A 128 -6.05 -11.40 -1.81
N TYR A 129 -5.24 -10.36 -1.98
CA TYR A 129 -5.71 -9.04 -2.36
C TYR A 129 -6.48 -9.04 -3.68
N PHE A 130 -5.92 -9.66 -4.72
CA PHE A 130 -6.60 -9.76 -6.02
C PHE A 130 -7.84 -10.65 -5.98
N ARG A 131 -7.86 -11.65 -5.11
CA ARG A 131 -9.07 -12.44 -4.86
C ARG A 131 -10.17 -11.59 -4.23
N VAL A 132 -9.85 -10.77 -3.22
CA VAL A 132 -10.79 -9.81 -2.63
C VAL A 132 -11.23 -8.79 -3.66
N LEU A 133 -10.30 -8.26 -4.46
CA LEU A 133 -10.57 -7.30 -5.52
C LEU A 133 -11.57 -7.84 -6.55
N SER A 134 -11.45 -9.12 -6.92
CA SER A 134 -12.35 -9.77 -7.89
C SER A 134 -13.75 -10.06 -7.34
N THR A 135 -13.86 -10.35 -6.03
CA THR A 135 -15.13 -10.72 -5.40
C THR A 135 -15.87 -9.57 -4.74
N ALA A 136 -15.14 -8.67 -4.10
CA ALA A 136 -15.69 -7.60 -3.28
C ALA A 136 -15.54 -6.19 -3.89
N GLY A 137 -14.81 -6.05 -4.99
CA GLY A 137 -14.60 -4.78 -5.70
C GLY A 137 -13.48 -3.91 -5.15
N ALA A 138 -13.16 -2.84 -5.90
CA ALA A 138 -12.00 -1.99 -5.63
C ALA A 138 -12.13 -1.19 -4.31
N THR A 139 -13.33 -0.72 -3.99
CA THR A 139 -13.57 0.01 -2.75
C THR A 139 -13.32 -0.86 -1.51
N ASN A 140 -13.87 -2.07 -1.49
CA ASN A 140 -13.69 -2.98 -0.36
C ASN A 140 -12.25 -3.49 -0.26
N ALA A 141 -11.60 -3.77 -1.39
CA ALA A 141 -10.19 -4.13 -1.41
C ALA A 141 -9.29 -3.01 -0.83
N SER A 142 -9.62 -1.74 -1.09
CA SER A 142 -8.87 -0.61 -0.51
C SER A 142 -9.07 -0.43 0.99
N LEU A 143 -10.16 -0.94 1.58
CA LEU A 143 -10.37 -0.90 3.03
C LEU A 143 -9.36 -1.77 3.79
N VAL A 144 -8.78 -2.77 3.14
CA VAL A 144 -7.70 -3.60 3.73
C VAL A 144 -6.52 -2.72 4.17
N THR A 145 -6.22 -1.65 3.43
CA THR A 145 -5.14 -0.73 3.79
C THR A 145 -5.39 0.02 5.09
N MET A 146 -6.65 0.21 5.50
CA MET A 146 -6.99 0.83 6.79
C MET A 146 -6.71 -0.09 7.98
N LEU A 147 -6.57 -1.40 7.76
CA LEU A 147 -6.19 -2.37 8.79
C LEU A 147 -4.67 -2.43 9.01
N ILE A 148 -3.87 -1.82 8.13
CA ILE A 148 -2.40 -1.83 8.25
C ILE A 148 -1.92 -1.15 9.54
N PRO A 149 -2.34 0.09 9.90
CA PRO A 149 -1.86 0.73 11.11
C PRO A 149 -2.22 -0.03 12.41
N PRO A 150 -3.48 -0.44 12.64
CA PRO A 150 -3.78 -1.23 13.83
C PRO A 150 -3.08 -2.60 13.82
N GLY A 151 -2.95 -3.24 12.66
CA GLY A 151 -2.21 -4.49 12.52
C GLY A 151 -0.73 -4.33 12.86
N ALA A 152 -0.10 -3.26 12.38
CA ALA A 152 1.30 -2.95 12.68
C ALA A 152 1.52 -2.71 14.17
N ILE A 153 0.63 -1.97 14.85
CA ILE A 153 0.69 -1.72 16.29
C ILE A 153 0.57 -3.04 17.06
N ILE A 154 -0.40 -3.87 16.72
CA ILE A 154 -0.61 -5.17 17.38
C ILE A 154 0.63 -6.05 17.20
N MET A 155 1.19 -6.13 16.01
CA MET A 155 2.39 -6.92 15.74
C MET A 155 3.63 -6.34 16.43
N GLY A 156 3.78 -5.01 16.49
CA GLY A 156 4.84 -4.34 17.24
C GLY A 156 4.82 -4.70 18.71
N ILE A 157 3.64 -4.69 19.34
CA ILE A 157 3.47 -5.07 20.74
C ILE A 157 3.76 -6.56 20.95
N LEU A 158 3.17 -7.44 20.12
CA LEU A 158 3.22 -8.89 20.35
C LEU A 158 4.54 -9.55 19.97
N VAL A 159 5.23 -9.00 18.95
CA VAL A 159 6.44 -9.64 18.38
C VAL A 159 7.71 -8.91 18.77
N LEU A 160 7.65 -7.59 18.91
CA LEU A 160 8.82 -6.74 19.18
C LEU A 160 8.85 -6.22 20.63
N ASP A 161 7.85 -6.61 21.47
CA ASP A 161 7.70 -6.11 22.85
C ASP A 161 7.75 -4.56 22.93
N GLU A 162 7.27 -3.88 21.86
CA GLU A 162 7.22 -2.43 21.84
C GLU A 162 6.18 -1.92 22.83
N THR A 163 6.61 -1.05 23.74
CA THR A 163 5.69 -0.35 24.63
C THR A 163 4.99 0.76 23.86
N VAL A 164 3.66 0.72 23.83
CA VAL A 164 2.87 1.86 23.33
C VAL A 164 3.02 3.00 24.33
N LEU A 165 4.07 3.79 24.16
CA LEU A 165 4.20 5.03 24.91
C LEU A 165 3.12 5.99 24.39
N PRO A 166 2.22 6.47 25.25
CA PRO A 166 1.34 7.57 24.90
C PRO A 166 2.20 8.83 24.80
N ARG A 167 2.80 9.05 23.63
CA ARG A 167 3.44 10.35 23.31
C ARG A 167 2.38 11.40 23.00
N PHE A 168 1.40 11.51 23.85
CA PHE A 168 0.44 12.60 23.89
C PHE A 168 0.62 13.32 25.24
N GLY A 169 1.71 14.02 25.37
CA GLY A 169 1.99 14.96 26.41
C GLY A 169 2.58 16.22 25.80
#